data_c5d3b95e48e2bcf4165dac675ca3c885
#
_entry.id   c5d3b95e48e2bcf4165dac675ca3c885
#
_cell.length_a   1.000
_cell.length_b   1.000
_cell.length_c   1.000
_cell.angle_alpha   90.00
_cell.angle_beta   90.00
_cell.angle_gamma   90.00
#
_symmetry.space_group_name_H-M   'P 1'
#
loop_
_entity.id
_entity.type
_entity.pdbx_description
1 polymer ?
#
loop_
_entity_poly.entity_id
_entity_poly.type
_entity_poly.pdbx_seq_one_letter_code
_entity_poly.pdbx_strand_id
1 'polypeptide(L)'
;LYILAASLALVLFAGEANAQMGKRYYVNGGWQFNGTPGNTFAKSAQGYGAYMEGGYYVTPMLAIGGFASFNTNDEYHPEETYTFEDKSALTTDLTRSIYQVPFGGTLRVRFLRGMFQPYAEAKIGTEYSTQSIYMSTFVSRQDNWGFYVSPEIGLTFFPFEKTDFGFQIAAYYSYATNRNKTHDINGLNN
;
A
#
# COMPACT_ATOMS: atom_id res chain seq x y z
N LEU A 1 19.47 5.04 -7.14
CA LEU A 1 19.58 3.72 -6.48
C LEU A 1 18.24 3.45 -5.80
N TYR A 2 17.39 2.67 -6.45
CA TYR A 2 16.05 2.37 -5.97
C TYR A 2 16.14 1.33 -4.86
N ILE A 3 15.81 1.72 -3.64
CA ILE A 3 15.76 0.82 -2.50
C ILE A 3 14.40 0.12 -2.55
N LEU A 4 14.40 -1.20 -2.66
CA LEU A 4 13.21 -2.03 -2.59
C LEU A 4 12.48 -1.77 -1.27
N ALA A 5 11.23 -1.30 -1.36
CA ALA A 5 10.32 -1.33 -0.22
C ALA A 5 9.79 -2.76 -0.08
N ALA A 6 10.36 -3.52 0.83
CA ALA A 6 9.78 -4.78 1.20
C ALA A 6 8.63 -4.51 2.17
N SER A 7 7.39 -4.65 1.69
CA SER A 7 6.21 -4.65 2.55
C SER A 7 5.76 -6.08 2.75
N LEU A 8 5.68 -6.52 3.98
CA LEU A 8 5.21 -7.84 4.36
C LEU A 8 3.73 -7.75 4.71
N ALA A 9 2.89 -8.34 3.86
CA ALA A 9 1.46 -8.46 4.13
C ALA A 9 1.18 -9.78 4.83
N LEU A 10 0.75 -9.73 6.09
CA LEU A 10 0.29 -10.89 6.84
C LEU A 10 -1.23 -10.91 6.84
N VAL A 11 -1.81 -11.89 6.15
CA VAL A 11 -3.26 -12.05 6.06
C VAL A 11 -3.76 -12.89 7.21
N LEU A 12 -4.60 -12.31 8.05
CA LEU A 12 -5.38 -13.01 9.06
C LEU A 12 -6.87 -12.67 8.86
N PHE A 13 -7.48 -13.18 7.80
CA PHE A 13 -8.94 -13.13 7.69
C PHE A 13 -9.51 -14.37 7.02
N ALA A 14 -10.46 -14.98 7.73
CA ALA A 14 -11.34 -16.00 7.25
C ALA A 14 -12.43 -15.39 6.35
N GLY A 15 -12.05 -14.99 5.14
CA GLY A 15 -13.00 -14.93 4.06
C GLY A 15 -12.95 -16.28 3.36
N GLU A 16 -14.08 -16.78 2.87
CA GLU A 16 -14.11 -18.02 2.11
C GLU A 16 -13.24 -17.91 0.85
N ALA A 17 -11.92 -18.15 1.02
CA ALA A 17 -10.98 -18.19 -0.09
C ALA A 17 -11.18 -19.49 -0.84
N ASN A 18 -12.13 -19.51 -1.75
CA ASN A 18 -12.42 -20.64 -2.62
C ASN A 18 -11.31 -20.91 -3.64
N ALA A 19 -10.08 -21.06 -3.19
CA ALA A 19 -8.91 -21.28 -4.04
C ALA A 19 -8.44 -22.73 -4.10
N GLN A 20 -9.27 -23.68 -3.65
CA GLN A 20 -8.92 -25.11 -3.72
C GLN A 20 -8.88 -25.66 -5.15
N MET A 21 -8.19 -26.79 -5.31
CA MET A 21 -8.14 -27.55 -6.56
C MET A 21 -9.53 -27.70 -7.17
N GLY A 22 -9.83 -26.98 -8.24
CA GLY A 22 -11.11 -27.04 -8.95
C GLY A 22 -12.00 -25.81 -8.84
N LYS A 23 -11.82 -24.96 -7.83
CA LYS A 23 -12.57 -23.70 -7.75
C LYS A 23 -11.90 -22.60 -8.55
N ARG A 24 -12.75 -21.78 -9.20
CA ARG A 24 -12.31 -20.77 -10.13
C ARG A 24 -12.26 -19.36 -9.54
N TYR A 25 -12.68 -19.19 -8.30
CA TYR A 25 -12.71 -17.88 -7.61
C TYR A 25 -11.71 -17.87 -6.45
N TYR A 26 -11.18 -16.70 -6.16
CA TYR A 26 -10.48 -16.43 -4.90
C TYR A 26 -10.92 -15.08 -4.36
N VAL A 27 -10.92 -14.94 -3.05
CA VAL A 27 -11.09 -13.69 -2.33
C VAL A 27 -10.07 -13.67 -1.21
N ASN A 28 -9.31 -12.61 -1.13
CA ASN A 28 -8.31 -12.40 -0.10
C ASN A 28 -8.54 -11.05 0.59
N GLY A 29 -8.18 -10.99 1.85
CA GLY A 29 -8.14 -9.73 2.58
C GLY A 29 -7.15 -9.81 3.71
N GLY A 30 -6.58 -8.69 4.09
CA GLY A 30 -5.58 -8.69 5.13
C GLY A 30 -4.98 -7.35 5.47
N TRP A 31 -4.00 -7.43 6.36
CA TRP A 31 -3.20 -6.28 6.77
C TRP A 31 -1.93 -6.22 5.95
N GLN A 32 -1.45 -5.01 5.73
CA GLN A 32 -0.18 -4.74 5.07
C GLN A 32 0.62 -3.71 5.85
N PHE A 33 1.94 -3.89 5.82
CA PHE A 33 2.89 -2.94 6.40
C PHE A 33 3.66 -2.29 5.27
N ASN A 34 3.76 -0.97 5.32
CA ASN A 34 4.33 -0.15 4.28
C ASN A 34 5.49 0.67 4.79
N GLY A 35 6.46 0.89 3.91
CA GLY A 35 7.46 1.92 4.05
C GLY A 35 7.48 2.76 2.77
N THR A 36 7.88 4.01 2.87
CA THR A 36 7.92 4.96 1.74
C THR A 36 9.33 5.34 1.31
N PRO A 37 10.25 4.39 1.03
CA PRO A 37 11.58 4.72 0.56
C PRO A 37 11.49 5.41 -0.80
N GLY A 38 12.13 6.58 -0.91
CA GLY A 38 12.14 7.37 -2.15
C GLY A 38 10.99 8.38 -2.29
N ASN A 39 10.09 8.47 -1.34
CA ASN A 39 9.15 9.58 -1.26
C ASN A 39 9.88 10.83 -0.78
N THR A 40 9.74 11.95 -1.51
CA THR A 40 10.40 13.22 -1.15
C THR A 40 9.68 13.96 -0.02
N PHE A 41 8.40 13.69 0.19
CA PHE A 41 7.58 14.34 1.21
C PHE A 41 7.75 13.72 2.59
N ALA A 42 7.83 12.38 2.67
CA ALA A 42 7.96 11.63 3.93
C ALA A 42 8.90 10.44 3.69
N LYS A 43 10.21 10.69 3.83
CA LYS A 43 11.27 9.72 3.45
C LYS A 43 11.34 8.50 4.35
N SER A 44 10.94 8.66 5.60
CA SER A 44 11.04 7.65 6.65
C SER A 44 9.67 7.24 7.17
N ALA A 45 8.59 7.63 6.49
CA ALA A 45 7.26 7.26 6.92
C ALA A 45 7.09 5.73 6.90
N GLN A 46 6.56 5.23 7.98
CA GLN A 46 6.14 3.84 8.14
C GLN A 46 4.66 3.84 8.40
N GLY A 47 3.99 2.82 7.88
CA GLY A 47 2.57 2.76 8.04
C GLY A 47 2.02 1.36 7.90
N TYR A 48 0.74 1.29 8.04
CA TYR A 48 -0.03 0.08 7.92
C TYR A 48 -1.29 0.34 7.10
N GLY A 49 -1.85 -0.73 6.62
CA GLY A 49 -3.07 -0.67 5.85
C GLY A 49 -3.81 -1.98 5.84
N ALA A 50 -4.93 -1.96 5.16
CA ALA A 50 -5.72 -3.15 4.89
C ALA A 50 -5.96 -3.25 3.39
N TYR A 51 -6.06 -4.46 2.88
CA TYR A 51 -6.40 -4.70 1.50
C TYR A 51 -7.45 -5.79 1.37
N MET A 52 -8.15 -5.73 0.26
CA MET A 52 -9.07 -6.76 -0.21
C MET A 52 -8.86 -6.94 -1.70
N GLU A 53 -8.84 -8.17 -2.14
CA GLU A 53 -8.73 -8.54 -3.55
C GLU A 53 -9.57 -9.77 -3.85
N GLY A 54 -9.97 -9.91 -5.09
CA GLY A 54 -10.69 -11.08 -5.54
C GLY A 54 -10.63 -11.24 -7.04
N GLY A 55 -10.69 -12.48 -7.50
CA GLY A 55 -10.58 -12.76 -8.92
C GLY A 55 -11.10 -14.13 -9.35
N TYR A 56 -11.05 -14.31 -10.65
CA TYR A 56 -11.48 -15.51 -11.34
C TYR A 56 -10.33 -16.13 -12.10
N TYR A 57 -10.08 -17.42 -11.89
CA TYR A 57 -9.11 -18.20 -12.65
C TYR A 57 -9.65 -18.54 -14.04
N VAL A 58 -9.20 -17.80 -15.05
CA VAL A 58 -9.53 -18.03 -16.47
C VAL A 58 -8.85 -19.29 -16.99
N THR A 59 -7.67 -19.61 -16.45
CA THR A 59 -6.99 -20.88 -16.63
C THR A 59 -6.62 -21.46 -15.26
N PRO A 60 -6.18 -22.71 -15.20
CA PRO A 60 -5.74 -23.27 -13.93
C PRO A 60 -4.62 -22.52 -13.21
N MET A 61 -3.87 -21.69 -13.92
CA MET A 61 -2.72 -20.94 -13.38
C MET A 61 -2.93 -19.43 -13.40
N LEU A 62 -3.77 -18.90 -14.30
CA LEU A 62 -3.94 -17.48 -14.52
C LEU A 62 -5.28 -17.00 -14.02
N ALA A 63 -5.29 -15.99 -13.16
CA ALA A 63 -6.49 -15.32 -12.69
C ALA A 63 -6.48 -13.83 -13.07
N ILE A 64 -7.67 -13.30 -13.28
CA ILE A 64 -7.95 -11.87 -13.44
C ILE A 64 -8.90 -11.46 -12.34
N GLY A 65 -8.69 -10.29 -11.76
CA GLY A 65 -9.51 -9.81 -10.66
C GLY A 65 -9.44 -8.32 -10.44
N GLY A 66 -9.86 -7.93 -9.25
CA GLY A 66 -9.81 -6.56 -8.78
C GLY A 66 -9.27 -6.49 -7.35
N PHE A 67 -8.74 -5.33 -7.00
CA PHE A 67 -8.26 -5.03 -5.66
C PHE A 67 -8.67 -3.63 -5.23
N ALA A 68 -8.74 -3.46 -3.92
CA ALA A 68 -8.79 -2.17 -3.26
C ALA A 68 -7.98 -2.26 -1.98
N SER A 69 -7.23 -1.22 -1.66
CA SER A 69 -6.53 -1.15 -0.38
C SER A 69 -6.58 0.26 0.21
N PHE A 70 -6.29 0.33 1.48
CA PHE A 70 -6.18 1.56 2.25
C PHE A 70 -4.88 1.53 3.03
N ASN A 71 -4.08 2.59 2.90
CA ASN A 71 -2.81 2.73 3.57
C ASN A 71 -2.72 4.07 4.28
N THR A 72 -2.16 4.06 5.46
CA THR A 72 -1.73 5.27 6.17
C THR A 72 -0.24 5.17 6.47
N ASN A 73 0.48 6.24 6.21
CA ASN A 73 1.90 6.35 6.48
C ASN A 73 2.14 7.67 7.19
N ASP A 74 2.73 7.60 8.37
CA ASP A 74 2.96 8.76 9.22
C ASP A 74 4.47 8.93 9.46
N GLU A 75 4.93 10.17 9.39
CA GLU A 75 6.28 10.58 9.73
C GLU A 75 6.19 11.72 10.76
N TYR A 76 6.75 11.47 11.93
CA TYR A 76 6.83 12.44 13.00
C TYR A 76 8.20 13.10 13.03
N HIS A 77 8.22 14.43 13.02
CA HIS A 77 9.41 15.24 13.26
C HIS A 77 9.30 15.86 14.64
N PRO A 78 10.30 15.66 15.52
CA PRO A 78 10.30 16.28 16.83
C PRO A 78 10.36 17.81 16.73
N GLU A 79 10.07 18.46 17.82
CA GLU A 79 10.02 19.93 17.93
C GLU A 79 11.29 20.58 17.37
N GLU A 80 11.11 21.40 16.32
CA GLU A 80 12.16 22.20 15.68
C GLU A 80 11.69 23.66 15.52
N THR A 81 12.65 24.59 15.45
CA THR A 81 12.36 26.00 15.26
C THR A 81 12.41 26.31 13.76
N TYR A 82 11.26 26.61 13.19
CA TYR A 82 11.12 27.04 11.80
C TYR A 82 11.16 28.57 11.73
N THR A 83 12.04 29.11 10.88
CA THR A 83 12.18 30.56 10.67
C THR A 83 11.53 30.93 9.34
N PHE A 84 10.62 31.88 9.36
CA PHE A 84 9.93 32.39 8.17
C PHE A 84 10.69 33.56 7.53
N GLU A 85 10.36 33.92 6.28
CA GLU A 85 10.99 35.02 5.54
C GLU A 85 10.83 36.39 6.25
N ASP A 86 9.76 36.58 7.02
CA ASP A 86 9.51 37.78 7.82
C ASP A 86 10.33 37.82 9.14
N LYS A 87 11.29 36.89 9.33
CA LYS A 87 12.10 36.68 10.54
C LYS A 87 11.28 36.25 11.78
N SER A 88 10.01 35.93 11.63
CA SER A 88 9.29 35.25 12.69
C SER A 88 9.78 33.80 12.82
N ALA A 89 9.79 33.27 14.03
CA ALA A 89 10.18 31.90 14.31
C ALA A 89 9.06 31.18 15.04
N LEU A 90 8.76 29.95 14.60
CA LEU A 90 7.79 29.07 15.23
C LEU A 90 8.49 27.79 15.66
N THR A 91 8.50 27.50 16.95
CA THR A 91 8.96 26.22 17.47
C THR A 91 7.76 25.31 17.65
N THR A 92 7.73 24.22 16.88
CA THR A 92 6.62 23.26 16.90
C THR A 92 7.09 21.89 16.39
N ASP A 93 6.34 20.88 16.74
CA ASP A 93 6.43 19.55 16.13
C ASP A 93 5.70 19.55 14.77
N LEU A 94 6.14 18.66 13.91
CA LEU A 94 5.57 18.48 12.56
C LEU A 94 5.21 17.01 12.37
N THR A 95 3.96 16.74 12.04
CA THR A 95 3.53 15.41 11.60
C THR A 95 3.11 15.47 10.14
N ARG A 96 3.70 14.61 9.34
CA ARG A 96 3.33 14.39 7.94
C ARG A 96 2.60 13.07 7.82
N SER A 97 1.37 13.11 7.34
CA SER A 97 0.54 11.92 7.12
C SER A 97 0.19 11.78 5.65
N ILE A 98 0.33 10.56 5.13
CA ILE A 98 -0.05 10.20 3.77
C ILE A 98 -1.11 9.11 3.85
N TYR A 99 -2.30 9.42 3.37
CA TYR A 99 -3.38 8.45 3.17
C TYR A 99 -3.44 8.08 1.70
N GLN A 100 -3.53 6.78 1.42
CA GLN A 100 -3.53 6.25 0.06
C GLN A 100 -4.62 5.20 -0.09
N VAL A 101 -5.39 5.32 -1.16
CA VAL A 101 -6.45 4.38 -1.53
C VAL A 101 -6.25 3.92 -2.96
N PRO A 102 -5.34 2.97 -3.21
CA PRO A 102 -5.20 2.36 -4.52
C PRO A 102 -6.29 1.32 -4.77
N PHE A 103 -6.80 1.30 -6.01
CA PHE A 103 -7.75 0.30 -6.48
C PHE A 103 -7.63 0.08 -8.00
N GLY A 104 -8.01 -1.09 -8.45
CA GLY A 104 -7.90 -1.44 -9.86
C GLY A 104 -8.05 -2.91 -10.17
N GLY A 105 -7.42 -3.33 -11.26
CA GLY A 105 -7.38 -4.71 -11.71
C GLY A 105 -6.13 -5.46 -11.24
N THR A 106 -6.27 -6.79 -11.12
CA THR A 106 -5.16 -7.70 -10.81
C THR A 106 -5.01 -8.76 -11.90
N LEU A 107 -3.77 -9.14 -12.13
CA LEU A 107 -3.39 -10.29 -12.93
C LEU A 107 -2.49 -11.18 -12.09
N ARG A 108 -3.00 -12.36 -11.69
CA ARG A 108 -2.30 -13.33 -10.83
C ARG A 108 -1.92 -14.56 -11.59
N VAL A 109 -0.67 -15.00 -11.45
CA VAL A 109 -0.17 -16.28 -11.93
C VAL A 109 0.20 -17.14 -10.75
N ARG A 110 -0.47 -18.29 -10.59
CA ARG A 110 -0.18 -19.31 -9.60
C ARG A 110 0.69 -20.38 -10.23
N PHE A 111 1.84 -20.67 -9.62
CA PHE A 111 2.81 -21.62 -10.18
C PHE A 111 2.50 -23.08 -9.82
N LEU A 112 1.99 -23.32 -8.61
CA LEU A 112 1.66 -24.65 -8.12
C LEU A 112 0.23 -24.70 -7.58
N ARG A 113 -0.33 -25.90 -7.56
CA ARG A 113 -1.61 -26.22 -6.96
C ARG A 113 -1.40 -27.21 -5.83
N GLY A 114 -2.06 -27.03 -4.73
CA GLY A 114 -1.94 -27.90 -3.55
C GLY A 114 -1.95 -27.09 -2.27
N MET A 115 -1.37 -27.65 -1.23
CA MET A 115 -1.28 -27.00 0.09
C MET A 115 -0.48 -25.69 0.04
N PHE A 116 0.60 -25.65 -0.74
CA PHE A 116 1.44 -24.48 -0.95
C PHE A 116 1.27 -23.98 -2.38
N GLN A 117 0.82 -22.75 -2.53
CA GLN A 117 0.54 -22.12 -3.82
C GLN A 117 1.36 -20.83 -3.97
N PRO A 118 2.61 -20.92 -4.44
CA PRO A 118 3.38 -19.73 -4.79
C PRO A 118 2.74 -19.05 -5.99
N TYR A 119 2.73 -17.69 -5.94
CA TYR A 119 2.16 -16.89 -7.00
C TYR A 119 2.97 -15.61 -7.25
N ALA A 120 2.78 -15.07 -8.43
CA ALA A 120 3.15 -13.70 -8.78
C ALA A 120 1.91 -12.95 -9.23
N GLU A 121 1.82 -11.69 -8.86
CA GLU A 121 0.67 -10.84 -9.19
C GLU A 121 1.14 -9.46 -9.64
N ALA A 122 0.42 -8.89 -10.59
CA ALA A 122 0.55 -7.50 -11.00
C ALA A 122 -0.76 -6.77 -10.74
N LYS A 123 -0.72 -5.72 -9.94
CA LYS A 123 -1.83 -4.82 -9.65
C LYS A 123 -1.66 -3.55 -10.46
N ILE A 124 -2.70 -3.16 -11.20
CA ILE A 124 -2.70 -1.96 -12.05
C ILE A 124 -4.00 -1.21 -11.82
N GLY A 125 -3.90 0.09 -11.60
CA GLY A 125 -5.08 0.88 -11.35
C GLY A 125 -4.80 2.36 -11.13
N THR A 126 -5.58 2.95 -10.27
CA THR A 126 -5.44 4.33 -9.85
C THR A 126 -5.31 4.41 -8.32
N GLU A 127 -4.65 5.45 -7.86
CA GLU A 127 -4.49 5.74 -6.44
C GLU A 127 -5.00 7.15 -6.14
N TYR A 128 -5.90 7.23 -5.19
CA TYR A 128 -6.23 8.49 -4.52
C TYR A 128 -5.31 8.65 -3.32
N SER A 129 -4.61 9.78 -3.25
CA SER A 129 -3.67 10.09 -2.18
C SER A 129 -3.98 11.44 -1.58
N THR A 130 -4.04 11.49 -0.26
CA THR A 130 -4.18 12.71 0.53
C THR A 130 -2.94 12.89 1.37
N GLN A 131 -2.27 14.01 1.20
CA GLN A 131 -1.15 14.42 2.05
C GLN A 131 -1.60 15.49 3.02
N SER A 132 -1.31 15.32 4.28
CA SER A 132 -1.65 16.25 5.35
C SER A 132 -0.40 16.60 6.14
N ILE A 133 -0.21 17.89 6.36
CA ILE A 133 0.82 18.44 7.24
C ILE A 133 0.12 19.05 8.44
N TYR A 134 0.48 18.57 9.62
CA TYR A 134 -0.01 19.10 10.88
C TYR A 134 1.11 19.88 11.56
N MET A 135 0.93 21.19 11.72
CA MET A 135 1.83 22.09 12.41
C MET A 135 1.02 22.87 13.46
N SER A 136 1.08 22.45 14.73
CA SER A 136 0.33 23.11 15.82
C SER A 136 -1.14 23.39 15.47
N THR A 137 -1.46 24.63 15.08
CA THR A 137 -2.82 25.08 14.73
C THR A 137 -3.11 25.05 13.22
N PHE A 138 -2.11 24.84 12.38
CA PHE A 138 -2.26 24.83 10.93
C PHE A 138 -2.32 23.42 10.39
N VAL A 139 -3.33 23.17 9.54
CA VAL A 139 -3.46 21.92 8.79
C VAL A 139 -3.47 22.26 7.31
N SER A 140 -2.48 21.77 6.57
CA SER A 140 -2.47 21.85 5.12
C SER A 140 -2.78 20.47 4.56
N ARG A 141 -3.75 20.40 3.66
CA ARG A 141 -4.18 19.16 3.03
C ARG A 141 -4.14 19.29 1.52
N GLN A 142 -3.58 18.29 0.84
CA GLN A 142 -3.53 18.20 -0.61
C GLN A 142 -3.98 16.84 -1.08
N ASP A 143 -4.93 16.82 -2.01
CA ASP A 143 -5.47 15.61 -2.60
C ASP A 143 -4.94 15.43 -4.02
N ASN A 144 -4.56 14.21 -4.38
CA ASN A 144 -4.03 13.90 -5.69
C ASN A 144 -4.52 12.53 -6.19
N TRP A 145 -4.64 12.44 -7.51
CA TRP A 145 -4.89 11.18 -8.20
C TRP A 145 -3.69 10.80 -9.03
N GLY A 146 -3.37 9.52 -9.08
CA GLY A 146 -2.27 9.01 -9.86
C GLY A 146 -2.53 7.62 -10.43
N PHE A 147 -1.72 7.23 -11.39
CA PHE A 147 -1.65 5.87 -11.88
C PHE A 147 -0.88 5.02 -10.88
N TYR A 148 -1.36 3.81 -10.62
CA TYR A 148 -0.81 2.87 -9.66
C TYR A 148 -0.41 1.56 -10.32
N VAL A 149 0.80 1.09 -10.00
CA VAL A 149 1.31 -0.23 -10.39
C VAL A 149 1.99 -0.87 -9.19
N SER A 150 1.68 -2.14 -8.94
CA SER A 150 2.29 -2.89 -7.85
C SER A 150 2.51 -4.35 -8.25
N PRO A 151 3.75 -4.75 -8.58
CA PRO A 151 4.14 -6.15 -8.64
C PRO A 151 4.20 -6.73 -7.22
N GLU A 152 3.74 -7.97 -7.10
CA GLU A 152 3.70 -8.74 -5.85
C GLU A 152 4.14 -10.17 -6.11
N ILE A 153 4.85 -10.74 -5.16
CA ILE A 153 5.16 -12.18 -5.09
C ILE A 153 4.74 -12.70 -3.73
N GLY A 154 4.12 -13.87 -3.70
CA GLY A 154 3.61 -14.41 -2.45
C GLY A 154 3.44 -15.91 -2.45
N LEU A 155 3.04 -16.38 -1.29
CA LEU A 155 2.73 -17.79 -1.03
C LEU A 155 1.39 -17.85 -0.32
N THR A 156 0.46 -18.63 -0.86
CA THR A 156 -0.77 -18.99 -0.16
C THR A 156 -0.61 -20.40 0.39
N PHE A 157 -0.98 -20.59 1.64
CA PHE A 157 -0.90 -21.86 2.36
C PHE A 157 -2.29 -22.30 2.80
N PHE A 158 -2.72 -23.49 2.40
CA PHE A 158 -3.97 -24.14 2.78
C PHE A 158 -3.69 -25.29 3.74
N PRO A 159 -3.84 -25.10 5.07
CA PRO A 159 -3.49 -26.13 6.06
C PRO A 159 -4.45 -27.31 6.08
N PHE A 160 -5.67 -27.14 5.54
CA PHE A 160 -6.73 -28.15 5.62
C PHE A 160 -7.24 -28.50 4.22
N GLU A 161 -7.12 -29.74 3.81
CA GLU A 161 -7.55 -30.22 2.48
C GLU A 161 -9.06 -30.07 2.21
N LYS A 162 -9.87 -30.01 3.26
CA LYS A 162 -11.33 -29.95 3.16
C LYS A 162 -11.90 -28.54 3.28
N THR A 163 -11.08 -27.53 3.54
CA THR A 163 -11.52 -26.16 3.72
C THR A 163 -10.98 -25.26 2.62
N ASP A 164 -11.73 -24.26 2.25
CA ASP A 164 -11.34 -23.24 1.30
C ASP A 164 -10.56 -22.09 1.97
N PHE A 165 -10.23 -22.27 3.25
CA PHE A 165 -9.52 -21.28 4.05
C PHE A 165 -8.00 -21.47 3.95
N GLY A 166 -7.29 -20.37 3.73
CA GLY A 166 -5.84 -20.36 3.66
C GLY A 166 -5.23 -19.09 4.23
N PHE A 167 -3.93 -19.13 4.44
CA PHE A 167 -3.14 -17.99 4.85
C PHE A 167 -2.28 -17.51 3.69
N GLN A 168 -2.10 -16.21 3.56
CA GLN A 168 -1.28 -15.61 2.53
C GLN A 168 -0.18 -14.76 3.17
N ILE A 169 1.03 -14.88 2.63
CA ILE A 169 2.14 -13.99 2.90
C ILE A 169 2.71 -13.51 1.57
N ALA A 170 2.94 -12.23 1.46
CA ALA A 170 3.42 -11.64 0.21
C ALA A 170 4.40 -10.49 0.47
N ALA A 171 5.27 -10.27 -0.52
CA ALA A 171 6.08 -9.08 -0.62
C ALA A 171 5.69 -8.34 -1.90
N TYR A 172 5.51 -7.03 -1.80
CA TYR A 172 5.14 -6.20 -2.94
C TYR A 172 5.96 -4.90 -3.00
N TYR A 173 6.03 -4.35 -4.18
CA TYR A 173 6.57 -3.02 -4.43
C TYR A 173 5.49 -2.22 -5.14
N SER A 174 5.20 -1.02 -4.67
CA SER A 174 4.21 -0.14 -5.30
C SER A 174 4.86 1.11 -5.86
N TYR A 175 4.37 1.53 -7.02
CA TYR A 175 4.74 2.77 -7.67
C TYR A 175 3.48 3.53 -8.06
N ALA A 176 3.39 4.78 -7.63
CA ALA A 176 2.31 5.69 -8.01
C ALA A 176 2.88 6.95 -8.65
N THR A 177 2.18 7.46 -9.66
CA THR A 177 2.59 8.68 -10.38
C THR A 177 2.07 9.95 -9.73
N ASN A 178 1.58 9.89 -8.49
CA ASN A 178 1.07 11.02 -7.74
C ASN A 178 2.19 12.06 -7.61
N ARG A 179 2.19 13.07 -8.46
CA ARG A 179 3.08 14.22 -8.35
C ARG A 179 2.41 15.25 -7.46
N ASN A 180 2.84 15.30 -6.22
CA ASN A 180 2.54 16.43 -5.38
C ASN A 180 3.35 17.61 -5.89
N LYS A 181 2.66 18.69 -6.22
CA LYS A 181 3.32 19.98 -6.25
C LYS A 181 3.65 20.25 -4.80
N THR A 182 4.94 20.21 -4.44
CA THR A 182 5.41 20.71 -3.15
C THR A 182 4.78 22.09 -3.02
N HIS A 183 3.81 22.24 -2.11
CA HIS A 183 3.42 23.56 -1.71
C HIS A 183 4.62 24.06 -0.91
N ASP A 184 5.44 24.89 -1.56
CA ASP A 184 6.29 25.78 -0.80
C ASP A 184 5.34 26.54 0.10
N ILE A 185 5.33 26.19 1.37
CA ILE A 185 4.82 27.07 2.38
C ILE A 185 5.80 28.23 2.28
N ASN A 186 5.38 29.31 1.59
CA ASN A 186 6.20 30.48 1.33
C ASN A 186 6.95 30.83 2.61
N GLY A 187 8.24 30.57 2.66
CA GLY A 187 9.12 30.90 3.77
C GLY A 187 9.76 29.78 4.57
N LEU A 188 9.50 28.51 4.28
CA LEU A 188 10.27 27.40 4.88
C LEU A 188 11.48 27.10 3.98
N ASN A 189 12.61 27.74 4.24
CA ASN A 189 13.89 27.33 3.72
C ASN A 189 14.42 26.17 4.56
N ASN A 190 14.67 25.01 3.89
CA ASN A 190 15.52 23.96 4.42
C ASN A 190 16.97 24.41 4.43
#